data_ebb0e0b971e4676a9bff1849e45f4482
#
_entry.id   ebb0e0b971e4676a9bff1849e45f4482
#
_cell.length_a   1.000
_cell.length_b   1.000
_cell.length_c   1.000
_cell.angle_alpha   90.00
_cell.angle_beta   90.00
_cell.angle_gamma   90.00
#
_symmetry.space_group_name_H-M   'P 1'
#
loop_
_entity.id
_entity.type
_entity.pdbx_description
1 polymer ?
#
loop_
_entity_poly.entity_id
_entity_poly.type
_entity_poly.pdbx_seq_one_letter_code
_entity_poly.pdbx_strand_id
1 'polypeptide(L)'
;MKGNIFYAQSGGVTPVINATAFGLIEQFFKDKKFFDKFYAGKNGILGALNEELIDISYEKKSELKLLKQTPGGAFGSCRLKMKDYVKSERQFQRIFEVFKTHNIRYFFYNGGGDSQDTTNKISKFFKTKNYKISCIGLPKTIDNDLPITYCCPGYGSVAKYIATSTLEASLDVKSMSQTSTKVFILEVMGRHAGWLAASAGIIKIKPGDPPHLILFPEIEFKQSDFLKKVKDVISKYGYCVIVASEGIKSKNKFISDSGLRDSFGHAQLGGVAPVLS
;
A
#
# COMPACT_ATOMS: atom_id res chain seq x y z
N MET A 1 20.98 -5.13 24.00
CA MET A 1 19.77 -4.86 24.83
C MET A 1 18.86 -6.06 24.67
N LYS A 2 18.57 -6.78 25.75
CA LYS A 2 17.65 -7.91 25.72
C LYS A 2 16.22 -7.43 25.99
N GLY A 3 15.22 -7.97 25.29
CA GLY A 3 13.83 -7.57 25.47
C GLY A 3 12.92 -8.11 24.39
N ASN A 4 11.67 -7.70 24.42
CA ASN A 4 10.62 -8.19 23.54
C ASN A 4 10.49 -7.35 22.25
N ILE A 5 10.04 -8.00 21.20
CA ILE A 5 9.65 -7.37 19.92
C ILE A 5 8.16 -7.06 19.97
N PHE A 6 7.78 -5.89 19.45
CA PHE A 6 6.42 -5.58 19.05
C PHE A 6 6.39 -5.23 17.55
N TYR A 7 5.55 -5.94 16.82
CA TYR A 7 5.32 -5.75 15.39
C TYR A 7 3.87 -5.31 15.14
N ALA A 8 3.66 -4.37 14.25
CA ALA A 8 2.33 -3.93 13.88
C ALA A 8 2.21 -3.68 12.36
N GLN A 9 1.02 -3.97 11.80
CA GLN A 9 0.66 -3.68 10.40
C GLN A 9 -0.15 -2.40 10.33
N SER A 10 -0.02 -1.65 9.23
CA SER A 10 -0.67 -0.35 9.09
C SER A 10 -1.11 -0.06 7.65
N GLY A 11 -2.29 0.55 7.54
CA GLY A 11 -2.87 0.99 6.28
C GLY A 11 -3.43 -0.13 5.43
N GLY A 12 -3.57 0.12 4.12
CA GLY A 12 -3.99 -0.90 3.16
C GLY A 12 -3.00 -2.05 3.09
N VAL A 13 -3.50 -3.27 3.02
CA VAL A 13 -2.67 -4.47 2.92
C VAL A 13 -2.11 -4.65 1.51
N THR A 14 -0.95 -5.28 1.40
CA THR A 14 -0.31 -5.61 0.14
C THR A 14 -0.06 -7.12 0.06
N PRO A 15 0.21 -7.68 -1.13
CA PRO A 15 0.50 -9.12 -1.27
C PRO A 15 1.67 -9.61 -0.41
N VAL A 16 2.58 -8.72 -0.01
CA VAL A 16 3.80 -9.09 0.70
C VAL A 16 3.84 -8.64 2.18
N ILE A 17 2.77 -8.04 2.72
CA ILE A 17 2.81 -7.52 4.10
C ILE A 17 3.04 -8.65 5.12
N ASN A 18 2.43 -9.80 4.91
CA ASN A 18 2.61 -10.96 5.76
C ASN A 18 3.95 -11.66 5.50
N ALA A 19 4.47 -11.63 4.28
CA ALA A 19 5.81 -12.15 3.98
C ALA A 19 6.88 -11.34 4.68
N THR A 20 6.72 -10.01 4.78
CA THR A 20 7.60 -9.14 5.57
C THR A 20 7.54 -9.51 7.06
N ALA A 21 6.32 -9.72 7.60
CA ALA A 21 6.14 -10.22 8.97
C ALA A 21 6.84 -11.55 9.20
N PHE A 22 6.67 -12.50 8.25
CA PHE A 22 7.33 -13.80 8.32
C PHE A 22 8.86 -13.68 8.37
N GLY A 23 9.46 -12.83 7.54
CA GLY A 23 10.91 -12.61 7.55
C GLY A 23 11.41 -12.12 8.90
N LEU A 24 10.68 -11.20 9.53
CA LEU A 24 11.03 -10.72 10.88
C LEU A 24 10.86 -11.81 11.95
N ILE A 25 9.78 -12.58 11.89
CA ILE A 25 9.52 -13.70 12.81
C ILE A 25 10.58 -14.80 12.63
N GLU A 26 10.94 -15.13 11.40
CA GLU A 26 12.01 -16.10 11.11
C GLU A 26 13.34 -15.67 11.74
N GLN A 27 13.68 -14.38 11.63
CA GLN A 27 14.90 -13.84 12.24
C GLN A 27 14.84 -13.88 13.77
N PHE A 28 13.68 -13.59 14.37
CA PHE A 28 13.48 -13.73 15.82
C PHE A 28 13.82 -15.16 16.30
N PHE A 29 13.33 -16.18 15.58
CA PHE A 29 13.61 -17.58 15.95
C PHE A 29 15.09 -17.99 15.78
N LYS A 30 15.81 -17.35 14.84
CA LYS A 30 17.27 -17.57 14.66
C LYS A 30 18.08 -16.93 15.79
N ASP A 31 17.65 -15.78 16.27
CA ASP A 31 18.41 -14.91 17.19
C ASP A 31 17.77 -14.82 18.60
N LYS A 32 17.14 -15.88 19.07
CA LYS A 32 16.49 -15.95 20.42
C LYS A 32 17.38 -15.53 21.59
N LYS A 33 18.70 -15.54 21.42
CA LYS A 33 19.63 -15.06 22.47
C LYS A 33 19.49 -13.55 22.75
N PHE A 34 18.96 -12.76 21.80
CA PHE A 34 18.76 -11.32 21.94
C PHE A 34 17.33 -10.95 22.30
N PHE A 35 16.37 -11.84 22.04
CA PHE A 35 14.94 -11.57 22.19
C PHE A 35 14.28 -12.60 23.09
N ASP A 36 13.35 -12.14 23.96
CA ASP A 36 12.59 -13.04 24.82
C ASP A 36 11.28 -13.46 24.15
N LYS A 37 10.48 -12.49 23.70
CA LYS A 37 9.18 -12.72 23.08
C LYS A 37 8.98 -11.87 21.82
N PHE A 38 8.10 -12.36 20.95
CA PHE A 38 7.62 -11.65 19.79
C PHE A 38 6.11 -11.45 19.90
N TYR A 39 5.68 -10.19 19.99
CA TYR A 39 4.28 -9.80 19.99
C TYR A 39 3.89 -9.15 18.67
N ALA A 40 2.75 -9.55 18.12
CA ALA A 40 2.08 -8.82 17.06
C ALA A 40 0.89 -8.06 17.63
N GLY A 41 0.74 -6.79 17.27
CA GLY A 41 -0.41 -5.98 17.67
C GLY A 41 -1.66 -6.36 16.89
N LYS A 42 -2.73 -6.75 17.57
CA LYS A 42 -4.02 -6.99 16.93
C LYS A 42 -4.55 -5.68 16.35
N ASN A 43 -4.89 -5.70 15.07
CA ASN A 43 -5.28 -4.51 14.32
C ASN A 43 -4.22 -3.38 14.35
N GLY A 44 -2.97 -3.76 14.20
CA GLY A 44 -1.86 -2.81 14.08
C GLY A 44 -1.52 -2.11 15.39
N ILE A 45 -1.31 -0.79 15.35
CA ILE A 45 -0.94 0.01 16.55
C ILE A 45 -2.07 0.09 17.58
N LEU A 46 -3.33 -0.20 17.19
CA LEU A 46 -4.44 -0.31 18.12
C LEU A 46 -4.17 -1.42 19.15
N GLY A 47 -3.50 -2.50 18.75
CA GLY A 47 -3.09 -3.54 19.67
C GLY A 47 -2.17 -3.04 20.78
N ALA A 48 -1.31 -2.05 20.52
CA ALA A 48 -0.53 -1.40 21.58
C ALA A 48 -1.40 -0.51 22.47
N LEU A 49 -2.34 0.24 21.89
CA LEU A 49 -3.21 1.13 22.66
C LEU A 49 -4.18 0.36 23.58
N ASN A 50 -4.71 -0.75 23.07
CA ASN A 50 -5.69 -1.58 23.78
C ASN A 50 -5.04 -2.70 24.61
N GLU A 51 -3.71 -2.87 24.50
CA GLU A 51 -2.97 -3.99 25.12
C GLU A 51 -3.43 -5.38 24.59
N GLU A 52 -3.86 -5.42 23.32
CA GLU A 52 -4.21 -6.65 22.61
C GLU A 52 -2.97 -7.16 21.83
N LEU A 53 -2.15 -7.96 22.53
CA LEU A 53 -0.87 -8.47 22.04
C LEU A 53 -0.99 -9.96 21.70
N ILE A 54 -0.74 -10.33 20.45
CA ILE A 54 -0.70 -11.71 19.99
C ILE A 54 0.72 -12.24 20.20
N ASP A 55 0.91 -13.21 21.09
CA ASP A 55 2.22 -13.80 21.35
C ASP A 55 2.56 -14.87 20.30
N ILE A 56 3.51 -14.56 19.43
CA ILE A 56 3.97 -15.43 18.33
C ILE A 56 5.09 -16.38 18.78
N SER A 57 5.62 -16.21 19.97
CA SER A 57 6.86 -16.87 20.42
C SER A 57 6.75 -18.40 20.50
N TYR A 58 5.53 -18.92 20.58
CA TYR A 58 5.23 -20.35 20.73
C TYR A 58 4.53 -20.96 19.52
N GLU A 59 4.28 -20.18 18.47
CA GLU A 59 3.63 -20.67 17.26
C GLU A 59 4.48 -21.70 16.52
N LYS A 60 3.82 -22.68 15.92
CA LYS A 60 4.48 -23.72 15.12
C LYS A 60 5.09 -23.13 13.86
N LYS A 61 6.32 -23.53 13.53
CA LYS A 61 7.00 -23.06 12.31
C LYS A 61 6.23 -23.38 11.03
N SER A 62 5.44 -24.48 11.01
CA SER A 62 4.57 -24.82 9.87
C SER A 62 3.50 -23.76 9.64
N GLU A 63 2.81 -23.34 10.70
CA GLU A 63 1.78 -22.31 10.67
C GLU A 63 2.36 -20.95 10.25
N LEU A 64 3.48 -20.58 10.84
CA LEU A 64 4.16 -19.33 10.50
C LEU A 64 4.56 -19.24 9.02
N LYS A 65 4.96 -20.36 8.39
CA LYS A 65 5.29 -20.40 6.96
C LYS A 65 4.11 -20.04 6.05
N LEU A 66 2.88 -20.28 6.50
CA LEU A 66 1.66 -19.94 5.75
C LEU A 66 1.52 -18.42 5.57
N LEU A 67 2.11 -17.60 6.45
CA LEU A 67 2.11 -16.14 6.32
C LEU A 67 2.62 -15.66 4.95
N LYS A 68 3.54 -16.39 4.32
CA LYS A 68 4.07 -16.03 3.00
C LYS A 68 2.99 -15.98 1.92
N GLN A 69 1.91 -16.72 2.08
CA GLN A 69 0.84 -16.88 1.10
C GLN A 69 -0.54 -16.48 1.65
N THR A 70 -0.60 -16.06 2.93
CA THR A 70 -1.85 -15.59 3.55
C THR A 70 -2.23 -14.23 2.97
N PRO A 71 -3.42 -14.09 2.36
CA PRO A 71 -3.90 -12.81 1.87
C PRO A 71 -4.31 -11.89 3.03
N GLY A 72 -4.40 -10.60 2.76
CA GLY A 72 -4.78 -9.60 3.74
C GLY A 72 -3.70 -9.32 4.78
N GLY A 73 -4.07 -8.80 5.93
CA GLY A 73 -3.20 -8.56 7.08
C GLY A 73 -3.45 -9.62 8.16
N ALA A 74 -2.53 -10.57 8.35
CA ALA A 74 -2.73 -11.72 9.24
C ALA A 74 -3.00 -11.32 10.71
N PHE A 75 -2.46 -10.18 11.14
CA PHE A 75 -2.66 -9.66 12.51
C PHE A 75 -3.68 -8.52 12.56
N GLY A 76 -4.36 -8.25 11.44
CA GLY A 76 -5.16 -7.06 11.26
C GLY A 76 -4.31 -5.81 11.03
N SER A 77 -4.94 -4.79 10.49
CA SER A 77 -4.32 -3.50 10.19
C SER A 77 -5.25 -2.36 10.62
N CYS A 78 -4.71 -1.17 10.79
CA CYS A 78 -5.51 0.02 11.05
C CYS A 78 -5.00 1.23 10.28
N ARG A 79 -5.88 2.22 10.12
CA ARG A 79 -5.55 3.56 9.63
C ARG A 79 -5.65 4.53 10.79
N LEU A 80 -4.58 4.65 11.57
CA LEU A 80 -4.48 5.58 12.67
C LEU A 80 -3.30 6.54 12.45
N LYS A 81 -3.59 7.82 12.23
CA LYS A 81 -2.58 8.89 12.15
C LYS A 81 -2.38 9.48 13.53
N MET A 82 -1.25 9.20 14.14
CA MET A 82 -0.84 9.90 15.35
C MET A 82 -0.30 11.29 14.97
N LYS A 83 -0.94 12.33 15.52
CA LYS A 83 -0.45 13.70 15.39
C LYS A 83 0.89 13.84 16.13
N ASP A 84 1.39 15.05 16.34
CA ASP A 84 2.54 15.24 17.22
C ASP A 84 2.19 14.81 18.67
N TYR A 85 3.22 14.58 19.48
CA TYR A 85 3.03 14.07 20.85
C TYR A 85 2.28 15.04 21.78
N VAL A 86 2.23 16.33 21.46
CA VAL A 86 1.45 17.32 22.23
C VAL A 86 -0.04 17.11 21.99
N LYS A 87 -0.45 16.93 20.71
CA LYS A 87 -1.86 16.75 20.33
C LYS A 87 -2.38 15.33 20.57
N SER A 88 -1.49 14.35 20.68
CA SER A 88 -1.81 12.91 20.88
C SER A 88 -1.17 12.35 22.15
N GLU A 89 -0.90 13.19 23.15
CA GLU A 89 -0.14 12.82 24.34
C GLU A 89 -0.64 11.56 25.02
N ARG A 90 -1.96 11.43 25.21
CA ARG A 90 -2.57 10.24 25.83
C ARG A 90 -2.24 8.94 25.08
N GLN A 91 -2.23 8.98 23.73
CA GLN A 91 -1.91 7.81 22.91
C GLN A 91 -0.42 7.43 23.07
N PHE A 92 0.48 8.42 22.99
CA PHE A 92 1.92 8.17 23.18
C PHE A 92 2.22 7.66 24.58
N GLN A 93 1.58 8.22 25.61
CA GLN A 93 1.75 7.80 26.99
C GLN A 93 1.23 6.36 27.17
N ARG A 94 0.08 6.02 26.60
CA ARG A 94 -0.47 4.64 26.68
C ARG A 94 0.46 3.63 25.99
N ILE A 95 0.97 3.93 24.80
CA ILE A 95 1.93 3.06 24.11
C ILE A 95 3.20 2.89 24.98
N PHE A 96 3.66 3.95 25.60
CA PHE A 96 4.83 3.91 26.47
C PHE A 96 4.59 2.96 27.67
N GLU A 97 3.45 3.06 28.34
CA GLU A 97 3.08 2.20 29.49
C GLU A 97 3.03 0.73 29.08
N VAL A 98 2.33 0.41 28.00
CA VAL A 98 2.25 -0.96 27.47
C VAL A 98 3.63 -1.48 27.09
N PHE A 99 4.43 -0.70 26.37
CA PHE A 99 5.77 -1.13 25.95
C PHE A 99 6.70 -1.33 27.16
N LYS A 100 6.59 -0.48 28.19
CA LYS A 100 7.34 -0.64 29.43
C LYS A 100 6.92 -1.89 30.19
N THR A 101 5.61 -2.12 30.37
CA THR A 101 5.06 -3.28 31.09
C THR A 101 5.47 -4.58 30.43
N HIS A 102 5.41 -4.66 29.11
CA HIS A 102 5.77 -5.85 28.35
C HIS A 102 7.23 -5.91 27.95
N ASN A 103 8.11 -5.06 28.50
CA ASN A 103 9.54 -4.99 28.20
C ASN A 103 9.82 -4.96 26.68
N ILE A 104 8.99 -4.21 25.91
CA ILE A 104 9.20 -4.04 24.47
C ILE A 104 10.43 -3.15 24.26
N ARG A 105 11.43 -3.68 23.56
CA ARG A 105 12.71 -2.99 23.27
C ARG A 105 12.94 -2.84 21.78
N TYR A 106 12.11 -3.48 20.96
CA TYR A 106 12.18 -3.44 19.51
C TYR A 106 10.78 -3.26 18.95
N PHE A 107 10.55 -2.13 18.31
CA PHE A 107 9.27 -1.80 17.68
C PHE A 107 9.43 -1.79 16.17
N PHE A 108 8.66 -2.61 15.49
CA PHE A 108 8.60 -2.67 14.03
C PHE A 108 7.22 -2.27 13.54
N TYR A 109 7.13 -1.24 12.70
CA TYR A 109 5.86 -0.77 12.17
C TYR A 109 5.84 -0.87 10.65
N ASN A 110 5.05 -1.81 10.13
CA ASN A 110 4.97 -2.12 8.70
C ASN A 110 3.82 -1.33 8.06
N GLY A 111 4.17 -0.32 7.27
CA GLY A 111 3.17 0.55 6.67
C GLY A 111 3.73 1.59 5.71
N GLY A 112 2.86 2.46 5.22
CA GLY A 112 3.18 3.57 4.33
C GLY A 112 3.83 4.77 5.02
N GLY A 113 3.88 5.91 4.34
CA GLY A 113 4.55 7.13 4.79
C GLY A 113 4.10 7.62 6.17
N ASP A 114 2.79 7.67 6.44
CA ASP A 114 2.25 8.06 7.76
C ASP A 114 2.69 7.12 8.89
N SER A 115 2.89 5.83 8.59
CA SER A 115 3.37 4.85 9.56
C SER A 115 4.86 5.05 9.86
N GLN A 116 5.65 5.41 8.85
CA GLN A 116 7.06 5.76 9.03
C GLN A 116 7.21 7.02 9.90
N ASP A 117 6.38 8.05 9.65
CA ASP A 117 6.31 9.25 10.48
C ASP A 117 5.91 8.92 11.93
N THR A 118 4.90 8.07 12.12
CA THR A 118 4.48 7.61 13.45
C THR A 118 5.61 6.88 14.17
N THR A 119 6.34 6.00 13.47
CA THR A 119 7.51 5.30 14.03
C THR A 119 8.59 6.28 14.51
N ASN A 120 8.88 7.31 13.72
CA ASN A 120 9.82 8.37 14.09
C ASN A 120 9.34 9.16 15.32
N LYS A 121 8.07 9.53 15.37
CA LYS A 121 7.46 10.24 16.51
C LYS A 121 7.52 9.42 17.79
N ILE A 122 7.19 8.11 17.73
CA ILE A 122 7.30 7.19 18.86
C ILE A 122 8.76 7.11 19.33
N SER A 123 9.72 6.96 18.42
CA SER A 123 11.14 6.94 18.74
C SER A 123 11.59 8.22 19.49
N LYS A 124 11.17 9.39 19.01
CA LYS A 124 11.47 10.67 19.67
C LYS A 124 10.83 10.77 21.04
N PHE A 125 9.56 10.38 21.19
CA PHE A 125 8.86 10.40 22.48
C PHE A 125 9.53 9.48 23.50
N PHE A 126 9.92 8.26 23.13
CA PHE A 126 10.58 7.33 24.05
C PHE A 126 11.96 7.84 24.47
N LYS A 127 12.68 8.59 23.63
CA LYS A 127 13.92 9.28 24.02
C LYS A 127 13.68 10.27 25.16
N THR A 128 12.57 11.05 25.13
CA THR A 128 12.26 11.99 26.23
C THR A 128 11.95 11.27 27.55
N LYS A 129 11.54 10.02 27.50
CA LYS A 129 11.29 9.16 28.69
C LYS A 129 12.52 8.36 29.13
N ASN A 130 13.69 8.59 28.53
CA ASN A 130 14.92 7.81 28.79
C ASN A 130 14.74 6.29 28.65
N TYR A 131 13.82 5.85 27.77
CA TYR A 131 13.55 4.43 27.54
C TYR A 131 14.30 3.96 26.30
N LYS A 132 15.23 3.03 26.48
CA LYS A 132 16.00 2.46 25.38
C LYS A 132 15.12 1.51 24.56
N ILE A 133 14.81 1.89 23.33
CA ILE A 133 14.05 1.11 22.36
C ILE A 133 14.58 1.37 20.94
N SER A 134 14.61 0.37 20.10
CA SER A 134 14.85 0.50 18.67
C SER A 134 13.51 0.54 17.93
N CYS A 135 13.20 1.66 17.29
CA CYS A 135 11.99 1.81 16.47
C CYS A 135 12.39 1.77 15.00
N ILE A 136 11.87 0.80 14.26
CA ILE A 136 12.22 0.54 12.86
C ILE A 136 10.93 0.50 12.04
N GLY A 137 10.84 1.40 11.05
CA GLY A 137 9.78 1.37 10.07
C GLY A 137 10.08 0.35 8.98
N LEU A 138 9.10 -0.47 8.64
CA LEU A 138 9.15 -1.41 7.55
C LEU A 138 8.29 -0.85 6.41
N PRO A 139 8.90 -0.31 5.34
CA PRO A 139 8.14 0.34 4.29
C PRO A 139 7.29 -0.64 3.51
N LYS A 140 6.09 -0.20 3.14
CA LYS A 140 5.14 -0.94 2.35
C LYS A 140 4.36 0.05 1.48
N THR A 141 4.44 -0.12 0.16
CA THR A 141 3.61 0.56 -0.83
C THR A 141 3.63 -0.23 -2.13
N ILE A 142 2.49 -0.27 -2.83
CA ILE A 142 2.42 -0.82 -4.19
C ILE A 142 2.66 0.26 -5.25
N ASP A 143 2.61 1.53 -4.87
CA ASP A 143 2.70 2.66 -5.81
C ASP A 143 4.11 2.85 -6.39
N ASN A 144 5.11 2.17 -5.80
CA ASN A 144 6.52 2.28 -6.17
C ASN A 144 7.07 3.71 -6.10
N ASP A 145 6.60 4.47 -5.10
CA ASP A 145 6.82 5.90 -4.94
C ASP A 145 7.83 6.28 -3.83
N LEU A 146 8.56 5.30 -3.28
CA LEU A 146 9.57 5.57 -2.26
C LEU A 146 10.87 6.08 -2.90
N PRO A 147 11.43 7.20 -2.42
CA PRO A 147 12.71 7.69 -2.89
C PRO A 147 13.84 6.66 -2.71
N ILE A 148 14.78 6.62 -3.64
CA ILE A 148 15.98 5.76 -3.60
C ILE A 148 15.63 4.25 -3.57
N THR A 149 14.36 3.88 -3.72
CA THR A 149 13.89 2.50 -3.74
C THR A 149 13.55 2.09 -5.16
N TYR A 150 14.29 1.12 -5.71
CA TYR A 150 14.09 0.69 -7.09
C TYR A 150 12.78 -0.08 -7.29
N CYS A 151 12.47 -0.99 -6.37
CA CYS A 151 11.23 -1.76 -6.37
C CYS A 151 10.67 -1.86 -4.95
N CYS A 152 9.55 -1.23 -4.72
CA CYS A 152 8.89 -1.25 -3.42
C CYS A 152 8.24 -2.61 -3.13
N PRO A 153 8.25 -3.07 -1.85
CA PRO A 153 7.61 -4.32 -1.45
C PRO A 153 6.12 -4.34 -1.79
N GLY A 154 5.70 -5.24 -2.68
CA GLY A 154 4.34 -5.38 -3.18
C GLY A 154 4.11 -4.89 -4.60
N TYR A 155 4.94 -3.99 -5.12
CA TYR A 155 4.80 -3.44 -6.47
C TYR A 155 4.85 -4.53 -7.55
N GLY A 156 5.88 -5.38 -7.56
CA GLY A 156 6.03 -6.41 -8.59
C GLY A 156 4.85 -7.39 -8.70
N SER A 157 4.26 -7.78 -7.56
CA SER A 157 3.07 -8.65 -7.53
C SER A 157 1.85 -7.94 -8.14
N VAL A 158 1.64 -6.67 -7.79
CA VAL A 158 0.51 -5.89 -8.32
C VAL A 158 0.72 -5.53 -9.78
N ALA A 159 1.93 -5.21 -10.21
CA ALA A 159 2.28 -4.97 -11.61
C ALA A 159 1.93 -6.18 -12.50
N LYS A 160 2.28 -7.40 -12.04
CA LYS A 160 1.88 -8.64 -12.72
C LYS A 160 0.36 -8.79 -12.78
N TYR A 161 -0.35 -8.54 -11.67
CA TYR A 161 -1.80 -8.62 -11.61
C TYR A 161 -2.46 -7.64 -12.59
N ILE A 162 -2.02 -6.38 -12.61
CA ILE A 162 -2.55 -5.35 -13.53
C ILE A 162 -2.32 -5.76 -14.98
N ALA A 163 -1.11 -6.21 -15.32
CA ALA A 163 -0.78 -6.65 -16.67
C ALA A 163 -1.69 -7.81 -17.13
N THR A 164 -1.85 -8.83 -16.27
CA THR A 164 -2.73 -9.99 -16.57
C THR A 164 -4.18 -9.57 -16.71
N SER A 165 -4.73 -8.81 -15.77
CA SER A 165 -6.13 -8.35 -15.82
C SER A 165 -6.40 -7.44 -17.01
N THR A 166 -5.43 -6.60 -17.40
CA THR A 166 -5.54 -5.77 -18.59
C THR A 166 -5.59 -6.63 -19.86
N LEU A 167 -4.77 -7.67 -19.93
CA LEU A 167 -4.77 -8.59 -21.08
C LEU A 167 -6.10 -9.32 -21.19
N GLU A 168 -6.59 -9.91 -20.11
CA GLU A 168 -7.86 -10.66 -20.08
C GLU A 168 -9.02 -9.77 -20.50
N ALA A 169 -9.18 -8.60 -19.87
CA ALA A 169 -10.22 -7.65 -20.24
C ALA A 169 -10.11 -7.16 -21.69
N SER A 170 -8.88 -7.01 -22.20
CA SER A 170 -8.63 -6.59 -23.59
C SER A 170 -9.08 -7.61 -24.61
N LEU A 171 -8.87 -8.89 -24.32
CA LEU A 171 -9.31 -10.00 -25.18
C LEU A 171 -10.84 -10.10 -25.21
N ASP A 172 -11.49 -9.92 -24.07
CA ASP A 172 -12.95 -9.90 -23.95
C ASP A 172 -13.56 -8.77 -24.79
N VAL A 173 -13.12 -7.52 -24.57
CA VAL A 173 -13.59 -6.36 -25.33
C VAL A 173 -13.35 -6.52 -26.83
N LYS A 174 -12.17 -6.98 -27.21
CA LYS A 174 -11.82 -7.23 -28.61
C LYS A 174 -12.79 -8.21 -29.27
N SER A 175 -13.18 -9.26 -28.55
CA SER A 175 -14.08 -10.31 -29.08
C SER A 175 -15.48 -9.80 -29.40
N MET A 176 -15.96 -8.79 -28.66
CA MET A 176 -17.32 -8.25 -28.79
C MET A 176 -17.40 -6.88 -29.48
N SER A 177 -16.29 -6.25 -29.81
CA SER A 177 -16.21 -4.85 -30.24
C SER A 177 -16.99 -4.51 -31.51
N GLN A 178 -17.31 -5.48 -32.35
CA GLN A 178 -18.07 -5.26 -33.60
C GLN A 178 -19.52 -4.84 -33.34
N THR A 179 -20.15 -5.42 -32.33
CA THR A 179 -21.59 -5.28 -32.06
C THR A 179 -21.91 -4.76 -30.66
N SER A 180 -20.92 -4.64 -29.79
CA SER A 180 -21.12 -4.27 -28.39
C SER A 180 -20.11 -3.19 -27.95
N THR A 181 -19.62 -3.29 -26.69
CA THR A 181 -18.71 -2.34 -26.05
C THR A 181 -17.38 -2.19 -26.81
N LYS A 182 -17.02 -0.96 -27.13
CA LYS A 182 -15.77 -0.64 -27.83
C LYS A 182 -14.70 -0.02 -26.96
N VAL A 183 -15.06 0.43 -25.77
CA VAL A 183 -14.13 1.11 -24.86
C VAL A 183 -14.15 0.42 -23.52
N PHE A 184 -12.97 0.11 -22.99
CA PHE A 184 -12.77 -0.39 -21.63
C PHE A 184 -11.76 0.50 -20.91
N ILE A 185 -12.09 0.88 -19.68
CA ILE A 185 -11.24 1.71 -18.83
C ILE A 185 -10.94 0.96 -17.54
N LEU A 186 -9.67 0.62 -17.32
CA LEU A 186 -9.18 0.08 -16.07
C LEU A 186 -8.58 1.20 -15.22
N GLU A 187 -9.21 1.50 -14.11
CA GLU A 187 -8.62 2.39 -13.10
C GLU A 187 -7.70 1.62 -12.18
N VAL A 188 -6.52 2.18 -11.92
CA VAL A 188 -5.51 1.61 -11.03
C VAL A 188 -5.07 2.64 -9.99
N MET A 189 -4.58 2.17 -8.86
CA MET A 189 -3.96 3.03 -7.85
C MET A 189 -2.73 3.76 -8.39
N GLY A 190 -2.22 4.69 -7.61
CA GLY A 190 -1.05 5.50 -7.97
C GLY A 190 -1.40 6.98 -7.99
N ARG A 191 -1.68 7.56 -6.82
CA ARG A 191 -2.14 8.95 -6.67
C ARG A 191 -1.14 9.97 -7.20
N HIS A 192 0.15 9.72 -7.00
CA HIS A 192 1.25 10.65 -7.32
C HIS A 192 2.32 10.05 -8.22
N ALA A 193 2.27 8.74 -8.45
CA ALA A 193 3.23 8.02 -9.27
C ALA A 193 2.51 7.01 -10.18
N GLY A 194 2.79 7.07 -11.48
CA GLY A 194 2.12 6.29 -12.50
C GLY A 194 2.68 4.89 -12.74
N TRP A 195 3.53 4.36 -11.87
CA TRP A 195 4.17 3.06 -12.05
C TRP A 195 3.19 1.89 -12.22
N LEU A 196 2.08 1.91 -11.48
CA LEU A 196 1.04 0.89 -11.60
C LEU A 196 0.33 0.96 -12.97
N ALA A 197 0.00 2.17 -13.43
CA ALA A 197 -0.57 2.34 -14.75
C ALA A 197 0.42 1.93 -15.85
N ALA A 198 1.70 2.29 -15.70
CA ALA A 198 2.78 1.90 -16.63
C ALA A 198 2.92 0.39 -16.76
N SER A 199 2.72 -0.37 -15.66
CA SER A 199 2.88 -1.82 -15.64
C SER A 199 1.92 -2.55 -16.60
N ALA A 200 0.76 -1.96 -16.90
CA ALA A 200 -0.14 -2.50 -17.91
C ALA A 200 0.49 -2.53 -19.31
N GLY A 201 1.46 -1.67 -19.59
CA GLY A 201 2.17 -1.63 -20.85
C GLY A 201 3.05 -2.85 -21.14
N ILE A 202 3.33 -3.69 -20.14
CA ILE A 202 4.15 -4.91 -20.28
C ILE A 202 3.56 -5.90 -21.28
N ILE A 203 2.23 -5.93 -21.43
CA ILE A 203 1.54 -6.84 -22.36
C ILE A 203 1.60 -6.37 -23.82
N LYS A 204 2.07 -5.15 -24.07
CA LYS A 204 2.15 -4.57 -25.42
C LYS A 204 3.39 -5.08 -26.15
N ILE A 205 3.20 -6.00 -27.09
CA ILE A 205 4.28 -6.63 -27.84
C ILE A 205 4.49 -5.93 -29.20
N LYS A 206 3.41 -5.51 -29.86
CA LYS A 206 3.45 -4.89 -31.19
C LYS A 206 2.54 -3.66 -31.24
N PRO A 207 2.75 -2.76 -32.23
CA PRO A 207 1.85 -1.65 -32.45
C PRO A 207 0.40 -2.11 -32.63
N GLY A 208 -0.53 -1.50 -31.89
CA GLY A 208 -1.96 -1.86 -31.89
C GLY A 208 -2.36 -2.86 -30.82
N ASP A 209 -1.41 -3.48 -30.09
CA ASP A 209 -1.76 -4.25 -28.90
C ASP A 209 -2.22 -3.32 -27.77
N PRO A 210 -3.20 -3.76 -26.95
CA PRO A 210 -3.63 -3.05 -25.76
C PRO A 210 -2.52 -3.06 -24.66
N PRO A 211 -2.59 -2.15 -23.68
CA PRO A 211 -3.48 -1.00 -23.63
C PRO A 211 -3.13 0.03 -24.71
N HIS A 212 -4.16 0.64 -25.31
CA HIS A 212 -3.95 1.63 -26.35
C HIS A 212 -3.55 2.98 -25.76
N LEU A 213 -4.13 3.34 -24.62
CA LEU A 213 -3.82 4.56 -23.87
C LEU A 213 -3.47 4.20 -22.43
N ILE A 214 -2.44 4.86 -21.90
CA ILE A 214 -2.10 4.83 -20.47
C ILE A 214 -2.07 6.28 -19.99
N LEU A 215 -2.86 6.57 -18.95
CA LEU A 215 -2.99 7.91 -18.38
C LEU A 215 -2.26 7.99 -17.04
N PHE A 216 -1.31 8.92 -16.96
CA PHE A 216 -0.40 9.07 -15.83
C PHE A 216 -0.75 10.28 -14.95
N PRO A 217 -0.57 10.21 -13.63
CA PRO A 217 -0.79 11.35 -12.74
C PRO A 217 0.23 12.49 -12.93
N GLU A 218 1.39 12.19 -13.54
CA GLU A 218 2.45 13.13 -13.84
C GLU A 218 2.17 13.98 -15.09
N ILE A 219 1.22 13.54 -15.93
CA ILE A 219 0.90 14.19 -17.20
C ILE A 219 -0.46 14.88 -17.08
N GLU A 220 -0.49 16.16 -17.42
CA GLU A 220 -1.74 16.93 -17.40
C GLU A 220 -2.79 16.32 -18.36
N PHE A 221 -3.96 16.05 -17.81
CA PHE A 221 -5.10 15.54 -18.58
C PHE A 221 -5.82 16.67 -19.32
N LYS A 222 -6.01 16.49 -20.61
CA LYS A 222 -6.80 17.37 -21.48
C LYS A 222 -7.90 16.54 -22.14
N GLN A 223 -9.14 16.86 -21.83
CA GLN A 223 -10.31 16.10 -22.30
C GLN A 223 -10.40 16.06 -23.83
N SER A 224 -10.15 17.18 -24.52
CA SER A 224 -10.17 17.24 -26.00
C SER A 224 -9.18 16.27 -26.63
N ASP A 225 -7.96 16.23 -26.11
CA ASP A 225 -6.89 15.38 -26.63
C ASP A 225 -7.18 13.90 -26.34
N PHE A 226 -7.73 13.61 -25.17
CA PHE A 226 -8.16 12.28 -24.78
C PHE A 226 -9.24 11.75 -25.73
N LEU A 227 -10.34 12.49 -25.91
CA LEU A 227 -11.44 12.09 -26.78
C LEU A 227 -10.99 11.89 -28.22
N LYS A 228 -10.10 12.78 -28.74
CA LYS A 228 -9.51 12.63 -30.07
C LYS A 228 -8.75 11.31 -30.18
N LYS A 229 -7.82 11.03 -29.23
CA LYS A 229 -7.03 9.79 -29.24
C LYS A 229 -7.92 8.54 -29.16
N VAL A 230 -8.97 8.55 -28.35
CA VAL A 230 -9.92 7.42 -28.26
C VAL A 230 -10.60 7.17 -29.59
N LYS A 231 -11.09 8.23 -30.27
CA LYS A 231 -11.71 8.14 -31.60
C LYS A 231 -10.74 7.60 -32.64
N ASP A 232 -9.51 8.11 -32.67
CA ASP A 232 -8.46 7.66 -33.59
C ASP A 232 -8.14 6.17 -33.42
N VAL A 233 -8.03 5.71 -32.15
CA VAL A 233 -7.78 4.30 -31.81
C VAL A 233 -8.94 3.41 -32.23
N ILE A 234 -10.19 3.80 -31.95
CA ILE A 234 -11.38 3.03 -32.36
C ILE A 234 -11.48 2.95 -33.87
N SER A 235 -11.24 4.07 -34.56
CA SER A 235 -11.24 4.09 -36.03
C SER A 235 -10.22 3.13 -36.63
N LYS A 236 -9.04 3.03 -36.02
CA LYS A 236 -7.93 2.21 -36.52
C LYS A 236 -8.01 0.74 -36.13
N TYR A 237 -8.46 0.43 -34.93
CA TYR A 237 -8.38 -0.92 -34.36
C TYR A 237 -9.74 -1.53 -33.99
N GLY A 238 -10.84 -0.75 -34.08
CA GLY A 238 -12.21 -1.18 -33.77
C GLY A 238 -12.57 -1.11 -32.29
N TYR A 239 -11.62 -0.97 -31.38
CA TYR A 239 -11.82 -0.90 -29.94
C TYR A 239 -10.69 -0.12 -29.25
N CYS A 240 -10.90 0.29 -28.00
CA CYS A 240 -9.93 1.04 -27.23
C CYS A 240 -9.88 0.53 -25.78
N VAL A 241 -8.71 0.14 -25.32
CA VAL A 241 -8.44 -0.23 -23.92
C VAL A 241 -7.55 0.84 -23.31
N ILE A 242 -8.01 1.37 -22.20
CA ILE A 242 -7.38 2.49 -21.49
C ILE A 242 -7.04 2.03 -20.07
N VAL A 243 -5.84 2.31 -19.60
CA VAL A 243 -5.47 2.17 -18.20
C VAL A 243 -5.22 3.55 -17.63
N ALA A 244 -5.88 3.86 -16.52
CA ALA A 244 -5.88 5.20 -15.95
C ALA A 244 -5.47 5.15 -14.49
N SER A 245 -4.49 5.95 -14.08
CA SER A 245 -4.18 6.15 -12.66
C SER A 245 -5.29 6.94 -11.97
N GLU A 246 -5.64 6.58 -10.74
CA GLU A 246 -6.58 7.35 -9.89
C GLU A 246 -6.16 8.81 -9.69
N GLY A 247 -4.87 9.09 -9.83
CA GLY A 247 -4.25 10.39 -9.57
C GLY A 247 -4.20 11.35 -10.74
N ILE A 248 -4.93 11.11 -11.83
CA ILE A 248 -4.96 12.00 -13.00
C ILE A 248 -5.45 13.39 -12.61
N LYS A 249 -4.77 14.41 -13.15
CA LYS A 249 -5.03 15.82 -12.85
C LYS A 249 -5.31 16.62 -14.11
N SER A 250 -6.21 17.61 -13.97
CA SER A 250 -6.39 18.70 -14.92
C SER A 250 -6.26 20.02 -14.15
N LYS A 251 -5.44 20.96 -14.65
CA LYS A 251 -5.14 22.24 -13.99
C LYS A 251 -4.72 22.05 -12.52
N ASN A 252 -3.84 21.10 -12.26
CA ASN A 252 -3.33 20.73 -10.94
C ASN A 252 -4.37 20.19 -9.93
N LYS A 253 -5.59 19.89 -10.36
CA LYS A 253 -6.64 19.27 -9.52
C LYS A 253 -6.91 17.85 -9.97
N PHE A 254 -7.14 16.93 -9.04
CA PHE A 254 -7.59 15.59 -9.38
C PHE A 254 -8.95 15.67 -10.10
N ILE A 255 -9.08 15.00 -11.24
CA ILE A 255 -10.34 15.02 -12.00
C ILE A 255 -11.49 14.30 -11.29
N SER A 256 -11.17 13.42 -10.34
CA SER A 256 -12.11 12.63 -9.55
C SER A 256 -12.20 13.08 -8.08
N ASP A 257 -11.74 14.29 -7.71
CA ASP A 257 -11.81 14.79 -6.34
C ASP A 257 -13.27 14.93 -5.88
N SER A 258 -13.69 14.11 -4.91
CA SER A 258 -15.03 14.15 -4.34
C SER A 258 -15.27 15.35 -3.40
N GLY A 259 -14.24 16.15 -3.11
CA GLY A 259 -14.28 17.20 -2.09
C GLY A 259 -14.18 16.69 -0.65
N LEU A 260 -14.29 15.38 -0.43
CA LEU A 260 -14.15 14.76 0.89
C LEU A 260 -12.69 14.50 1.23
N ARG A 261 -12.40 14.36 2.51
CA ARG A 261 -11.07 14.00 3.03
C ARG A 261 -11.17 12.78 3.94
N ASP A 262 -10.18 11.88 3.85
CA ASP A 262 -10.07 10.73 4.73
C ASP A 262 -9.56 11.13 6.14
N SER A 263 -9.50 10.18 7.06
CA SER A 263 -8.98 10.39 8.42
C SER A 263 -7.53 10.87 8.48
N PHE A 264 -6.79 10.75 7.38
CA PHE A 264 -5.42 11.25 7.23
C PHE A 264 -5.35 12.65 6.60
N GLY A 265 -6.50 13.19 6.12
CA GLY A 265 -6.60 14.46 5.43
C GLY A 265 -6.32 14.39 3.93
N HIS A 266 -6.19 13.19 3.35
CA HIS A 266 -6.02 13.02 1.92
C HIS A 266 -7.36 13.17 1.18
N ALA A 267 -7.32 13.69 -0.06
CA ALA A 267 -8.50 13.76 -0.91
C ALA A 267 -9.08 12.35 -1.13
N GLN A 268 -10.39 12.20 -0.91
CA GLN A 268 -11.10 11.00 -1.34
C GLN A 268 -11.44 11.16 -2.82
N LEU A 269 -10.92 10.23 -3.63
CA LEU A 269 -11.16 10.22 -5.06
C LEU A 269 -12.41 9.39 -5.37
N GLY A 270 -13.31 9.94 -6.17
CA GLY A 270 -14.60 9.33 -6.51
C GLY A 270 -14.54 8.32 -7.65
N GLY A 271 -13.32 8.00 -8.13
CA GLY A 271 -13.09 7.15 -9.29
C GLY A 271 -12.87 7.94 -10.58
N VAL A 272 -11.76 7.66 -11.25
CA VAL A 272 -11.40 8.30 -12.53
C VAL A 272 -12.15 7.65 -13.69
N ALA A 273 -12.34 6.34 -13.67
CA ALA A 273 -13.01 5.63 -14.75
C ALA A 273 -14.44 6.12 -15.02
N PRO A 274 -15.29 6.36 -14.00
CA PRO A 274 -16.61 6.97 -14.20
C PRO A 274 -16.57 8.40 -14.77
N VAL A 275 -15.50 9.16 -14.50
CA VAL A 275 -15.34 10.53 -15.04
C VAL A 275 -14.94 10.51 -16.50
N LEU A 276 -14.21 9.47 -16.93
CA LEU A 276 -13.73 9.31 -18.29
C LEU A 276 -14.74 8.65 -19.24
N SER A 277 -15.72 7.93 -18.70
CA SER A 277 -16.78 7.24 -19.43
C SER A 277 -17.93 8.17 -19.80
#